data_32191fe07fd186713ae1c91ad8368122
#
_entry.id   32191fe07fd186713ae1c91ad8368122
#
_cell.length_a   1.000
_cell.length_b   1.000
_cell.length_c   1.000
_cell.angle_alpha   90.00
_cell.angle_beta   90.00
_cell.angle_gamma   90.00
#
_symmetry.space_group_name_H-M   'P 1'
#
loop_
_entity.id
_entity.type
_entity.pdbx_description
1 polymer ?
#
loop_
_entity_poly.entity_id
_entity_poly.type
_entity_poly.pdbx_seq_one_letter_code
_entity_poly.pdbx_strand_id
1 'polypeptide(L)'
;MSEELTVESRVAPPALSCPQCDGLLPNELGEIQCSLCPARVRVEHAVTRKKWAEEKIGCPNCAKVLVVGVNKRPAHLKCASCESHFSVLPKVARVEISCPGCERVLRMKRRPGERQIECPACSTSFKVTF
;
A
#
# COMPACT_ATOMS: atom_id res chain seq x y z
N MET A 1 22.21 9.51 -13.12
CA MET A 1 20.94 9.62 -12.37
C MET A 1 20.85 8.46 -11.41
N SER A 2 20.66 8.74 -10.14
CA SER A 2 20.40 7.70 -9.16
C SER A 2 18.92 7.34 -9.20
N GLU A 3 18.58 6.07 -9.39
CA GLU A 3 17.23 5.60 -9.23
C GLU A 3 16.82 5.70 -7.76
N GLU A 4 15.60 6.15 -7.51
CA GLU A 4 15.07 6.19 -6.16
C GLU A 4 14.77 4.76 -5.69
N LEU A 5 15.43 4.35 -4.61
CA LEU A 5 15.17 3.05 -4.00
C LEU A 5 13.89 3.12 -3.17
N THR A 6 13.08 2.07 -3.24
CA THR A 6 11.83 1.98 -2.48
C THR A 6 11.76 0.66 -1.72
N VAL A 7 11.18 0.72 -0.52
CA VAL A 7 10.94 -0.44 0.33
C VAL A 7 9.48 -0.43 0.75
N GLU A 8 8.82 -1.58 0.69
CA GLU A 8 7.44 -1.70 1.17
C GLU A 8 7.40 -1.92 2.68
N SER A 9 6.58 -1.12 3.39
CA SER A 9 6.33 -1.29 4.82
C SER A 9 5.67 -2.65 5.10
N ARG A 10 5.94 -3.21 6.26
CA ARG A 10 5.28 -4.44 6.72
C ARG A 10 3.96 -4.15 7.44
N VAL A 11 3.66 -2.90 7.69
CA VAL A 11 2.46 -2.46 8.41
C VAL A 11 1.53 -1.78 7.42
N ALA A 12 0.32 -2.33 7.26
CA ALA A 12 -0.72 -1.74 6.41
C ALA A 12 -1.66 -0.88 7.26
N PRO A 13 -2.10 0.30 6.76
CA PRO A 13 -3.18 1.04 7.39
C PRO A 13 -4.50 0.28 7.24
N PRO A 14 -5.51 0.55 8.10
CA PRO A 14 -6.79 -0.13 7.99
C PRO A 14 -7.49 0.21 6.66
N ALA A 15 -8.14 -0.80 6.07
CA ALA A 15 -8.94 -0.61 4.87
C ALA A 15 -10.31 -0.03 5.28
N LEU A 16 -10.60 1.17 4.83
CA LEU A 16 -11.84 1.89 5.16
C LEU A 16 -12.59 2.28 3.89
N SER A 17 -13.89 2.47 4.04
CA SER A 17 -14.76 2.90 2.95
C SER A 17 -15.05 4.39 3.05
N CYS A 18 -15.19 5.05 1.90
CA CYS A 18 -15.56 6.46 1.83
C CYS A 18 -16.99 6.66 2.32
N PRO A 19 -17.23 7.60 3.25
CA PRO A 19 -18.59 7.87 3.74
C PRO A 19 -19.51 8.52 2.71
N GLN A 20 -18.98 9.00 1.60
CA GLN A 20 -19.74 9.64 0.53
C GLN A 20 -20.15 8.66 -0.57
N CYS A 21 -19.22 7.83 -1.05
CA CYS A 21 -19.45 6.94 -2.19
C CYS A 21 -19.37 5.45 -1.85
N ASP A 22 -19.08 5.10 -0.59
CA ASP A 22 -18.85 3.73 -0.11
C ASP A 22 -17.72 2.98 -0.82
N GLY A 23 -16.95 3.66 -1.68
CA GLY A 23 -15.79 3.08 -2.34
C GLY A 23 -14.61 2.91 -1.38
N LEU A 24 -13.64 2.08 -1.76
CA LEU A 24 -12.45 1.86 -0.96
C LEU A 24 -11.58 3.12 -0.93
N LEU A 25 -11.19 3.56 0.26
CA LEU A 25 -10.25 4.68 0.43
C LEU A 25 -8.81 4.24 0.16
N PRO A 26 -7.93 5.17 -0.27
CA PRO A 26 -6.50 4.89 -0.38
C PRO A 26 -5.90 4.40 0.95
N ASN A 27 -4.83 3.61 0.87
CA ASN A 27 -4.15 3.05 2.05
C ASN A 27 -3.21 4.08 2.67
N GLU A 28 -3.76 5.17 3.18
CA GLU A 28 -3.03 6.28 3.79
C GLU A 28 -3.69 6.72 5.09
N LEU A 29 -2.95 7.41 5.93
CA LEU A 29 -3.47 8.04 7.14
C LEU A 29 -3.37 9.56 7.02
N GLY A 30 -4.15 10.25 7.83
CA GLY A 30 -4.26 11.70 7.81
C GLY A 30 -5.37 12.19 6.91
N GLU A 31 -5.22 13.38 6.36
CA GLU A 31 -6.20 13.93 5.42
C GLU A 31 -5.94 13.36 4.04
N ILE A 32 -6.90 12.58 3.54
CA ILE A 32 -6.80 11.92 2.25
C ILE A 32 -8.00 12.28 1.38
N GLN A 33 -7.79 12.23 0.07
CA GLN A 33 -8.86 12.42 -0.90
C GLN A 33 -9.29 11.06 -1.47
N CYS A 34 -10.60 10.81 -1.52
CA CYS A 34 -11.14 9.61 -2.15
C CYS A 34 -10.77 9.60 -3.65
N SER A 35 -10.33 8.44 -4.15
CA SER A 35 -9.98 8.28 -5.56
C SER A 35 -11.19 8.16 -6.47
N LEU A 36 -12.37 7.86 -5.93
CA LEU A 36 -13.60 7.58 -6.68
C LEU A 36 -14.58 8.74 -6.66
N CYS A 37 -14.46 9.67 -5.72
CA CYS A 37 -15.26 10.87 -5.61
C CYS A 37 -14.42 12.04 -5.09
N PRO A 38 -14.89 13.30 -5.17
CA PRO A 38 -14.09 14.45 -4.72
C PRO A 38 -14.09 14.66 -3.20
N ALA A 39 -14.64 13.73 -2.41
CA ALA A 39 -14.69 13.86 -0.97
C ALA A 39 -13.31 13.76 -0.34
N ARG A 40 -13.05 14.60 0.67
CA ARG A 40 -11.87 14.51 1.52
C ARG A 40 -12.25 13.86 2.84
N VAL A 41 -11.45 12.88 3.26
CA VAL A 41 -11.70 12.12 4.47
C VAL A 41 -10.45 12.15 5.33
N ARG A 42 -10.62 12.33 6.62
CA ARG A 42 -9.52 12.23 7.58
C ARG A 42 -9.55 10.84 8.22
N VAL A 43 -8.48 10.09 8.01
CA VAL A 43 -8.32 8.75 8.58
C VAL A 43 -7.20 8.79 9.59
N GLU A 44 -7.49 8.43 10.83
CA GLU A 44 -6.49 8.36 11.90
C GLU A 44 -6.56 6.99 12.57
N HIS A 45 -5.39 6.39 12.76
CA HIS A 45 -5.25 5.12 13.43
C HIS A 45 -3.96 5.11 14.25
N ALA A 46 -4.07 5.39 15.53
CA ALA A 46 -2.91 5.57 16.42
C ALA A 46 -2.01 4.33 16.48
N VAL A 47 -2.60 3.13 16.45
CA VAL A 47 -1.84 1.87 16.47
C VAL A 47 -0.96 1.73 15.23
N THR A 48 -1.48 2.05 14.05
CA THR A 48 -0.70 2.01 12.80
C THR A 48 0.42 3.04 12.82
N ARG A 49 0.15 4.27 13.28
CA ARG A 49 1.16 5.31 13.39
C ARG A 49 2.29 4.92 14.33
N LYS A 50 1.96 4.31 15.46
CA LYS A 50 2.96 3.82 16.42
C LYS A 50 3.81 2.71 15.80
N LYS A 51 3.18 1.75 15.14
CA LYS A 51 3.89 0.65 14.46
C LYS A 51 4.81 1.17 13.35
N TRP A 52 4.37 2.17 12.58
CA TRP A 52 5.20 2.79 11.56
C TRP A 52 6.42 3.48 12.14
N ALA A 53 6.26 4.21 13.25
CA ALA A 53 7.38 4.90 13.90
C ALA A 53 8.40 3.92 14.48
N GLU A 54 7.96 2.77 14.97
CA GLU A 54 8.80 1.75 15.59
C GLU A 54 9.30 0.70 14.58
N GLU A 55 8.86 0.77 13.33
CA GLU A 55 9.20 -0.22 12.31
C GLU A 55 10.69 -0.23 11.99
N LYS A 56 11.26 -1.44 11.91
CA LYS A 56 12.65 -1.66 11.51
C LYS A 56 12.68 -2.13 10.07
N ILE A 57 13.50 -1.47 9.27
CA ILE A 57 13.62 -1.74 7.84
C ILE A 57 15.08 -1.93 7.48
N GLY A 58 15.36 -2.92 6.62
CA GLY A 58 16.68 -3.11 6.06
C GLY A 58 16.94 -2.13 4.91
N CYS A 59 18.10 -1.45 4.94
CA CYS A 59 18.49 -0.59 3.83
C CYS A 59 18.56 -1.40 2.52
N PRO A 60 17.93 -0.95 1.43
CA PRO A 60 17.93 -1.70 0.17
C PRO A 60 19.30 -1.75 -0.50
N ASN A 61 20.26 -0.92 -0.08
CA ASN A 61 21.61 -0.90 -0.64
C ASN A 61 22.62 -1.68 0.18
N CYS A 62 22.67 -1.50 1.51
CA CYS A 62 23.67 -2.14 2.37
C CYS A 62 23.10 -3.17 3.36
N ALA A 63 21.80 -3.36 3.37
CA ALA A 63 21.06 -4.29 4.24
C ALA A 63 21.16 -3.97 5.75
N LYS A 64 21.66 -2.81 6.15
CA LYS A 64 21.69 -2.40 7.55
C LYS A 64 20.28 -2.15 8.06
N VAL A 65 19.94 -2.68 9.24
CA VAL A 65 18.63 -2.48 9.85
C VAL A 65 18.54 -1.08 10.46
N LEU A 66 17.50 -0.35 10.07
CA LEU A 66 17.23 1.02 10.52
C LEU A 66 15.85 1.09 11.15
N VAL A 67 15.70 1.94 12.16
CA VAL A 67 14.39 2.29 12.71
C VAL A 67 13.87 3.49 11.93
N VAL A 68 12.66 3.38 11.41
CA VAL A 68 12.06 4.43 10.56
C VAL A 68 11.90 5.74 11.34
N GLY A 69 11.35 5.68 12.57
CA GLY A 69 11.16 6.87 13.41
C GLY A 69 10.13 7.86 12.90
N VAL A 70 9.44 7.56 11.80
CA VAL A 70 8.43 8.42 11.17
C VAL A 70 7.10 7.69 11.19
N ASN A 71 6.04 8.37 11.60
CA ASN A 71 4.71 7.80 11.75
C ASN A 71 3.80 8.00 10.53
N LYS A 72 4.37 8.21 9.38
CA LYS A 72 3.63 8.37 8.11
C LYS A 72 4.28 7.58 6.99
N ARG A 73 3.51 7.28 5.96
CA ARG A 73 3.97 6.63 4.74
C ARG A 73 3.34 7.35 3.53
N PRO A 74 4.11 7.59 2.46
CA PRO A 74 5.52 7.23 2.30
C PRO A 74 6.45 8.05 3.19
N ALA A 75 7.53 7.42 3.65
CA ALA A 75 8.56 8.08 4.44
C ALA A 75 9.88 8.09 3.67
N HIS A 76 10.55 9.23 3.64
CA HIS A 76 11.86 9.36 3.00
C HIS A 76 12.96 9.23 4.04
N LEU A 77 13.87 8.29 3.83
CA LEU A 77 14.93 7.99 4.78
C LEU A 77 16.30 8.06 4.10
N LYS A 78 17.32 8.30 4.92
CA LYS A 78 18.71 8.23 4.50
C LYS A 78 19.44 7.23 5.39
N CYS A 79 20.14 6.28 4.79
CA CYS A 79 20.98 5.35 5.53
C CYS A 79 22.25 6.05 6.00
N ALA A 80 22.49 6.07 7.31
CA ALA A 80 23.68 6.68 7.88
C ALA A 80 24.96 5.89 7.57
N SER A 81 24.83 4.61 7.21
CA SER A 81 25.97 3.74 6.92
C SER A 81 26.50 3.87 5.49
N CYS A 82 25.61 3.86 4.49
CA CYS A 82 25.99 3.94 3.07
C CYS A 82 25.53 5.24 2.39
N GLU A 83 24.87 6.13 3.12
CA GLU A 83 24.34 7.41 2.65
C GLU A 83 23.30 7.32 1.51
N SER A 84 22.77 6.15 1.23
CA SER A 84 21.72 5.98 0.24
C SER A 84 20.39 6.54 0.73
N HIS A 85 19.68 7.21 -0.17
CA HIS A 85 18.31 7.68 0.07
C HIS A 85 17.32 6.66 -0.44
N PHE A 86 16.27 6.42 0.33
CA PHE A 86 15.19 5.52 -0.09
C PHE A 86 13.86 5.96 0.53
N SER A 87 12.78 5.51 -0.09
CA SER A 87 11.42 5.78 0.40
C SER A 87 10.78 4.49 0.90
N VAL A 88 10.06 4.58 2.03
CA VAL A 88 9.28 3.48 2.57
C VAL A 88 7.81 3.70 2.20
N LEU A 89 7.26 2.80 1.40
CA LEU A 89 5.88 2.88 0.91
C LEU A 89 4.93 2.13 1.86
N PRO A 90 3.65 2.55 1.95
CA PRO A 90 2.68 1.83 2.77
C PRO A 90 2.42 0.44 2.18
N LYS A 91 2.17 -0.54 3.06
CA LYS A 91 1.80 -1.87 2.63
C LYS A 91 0.37 -1.87 2.11
N VAL A 92 0.16 -2.41 0.92
CA VAL A 92 -1.18 -2.63 0.36
C VAL A 92 -1.59 -4.08 0.63
N ALA A 93 -2.72 -4.26 1.29
CA ALA A 93 -3.25 -5.59 1.57
C ALA A 93 -3.56 -6.33 0.26
N ARG A 94 -3.25 -7.64 0.22
CA ARG A 94 -3.58 -8.49 -0.92
C ARG A 94 -4.91 -9.20 -0.66
N VAL A 95 -5.72 -9.32 -1.70
CA VAL A 95 -6.98 -10.05 -1.66
C VAL A 95 -6.94 -11.23 -2.61
N GLU A 96 -7.68 -12.27 -2.29
CA GLU A 96 -7.84 -13.45 -3.13
C GLU A 96 -9.14 -13.33 -3.91
N ILE A 97 -9.06 -13.54 -5.23
CA ILE A 97 -10.20 -13.45 -6.13
C ILE A 97 -10.27 -14.74 -6.92
N SER A 98 -11.46 -15.31 -7.01
CA SER A 98 -11.69 -16.52 -7.83
C SER A 98 -11.98 -16.14 -9.28
N CYS A 99 -11.28 -16.77 -10.22
CA CYS A 99 -11.55 -16.60 -11.64
C CYS A 99 -12.91 -17.23 -11.99
N PRO A 100 -13.82 -16.47 -12.64
CA PRO A 100 -15.14 -17.02 -13.01
C PRO A 100 -15.08 -18.08 -14.11
N GLY A 101 -13.96 -18.17 -14.83
CA GLY A 101 -13.78 -19.14 -15.91
C GLY A 101 -13.23 -20.48 -15.47
N CYS A 102 -12.18 -20.49 -14.65
CA CYS A 102 -11.50 -21.72 -14.23
C CYS A 102 -11.49 -21.95 -12.71
N GLU A 103 -12.12 -21.07 -11.95
CA GLU A 103 -12.20 -21.11 -10.48
C GLU A 103 -10.84 -21.02 -9.78
N ARG A 104 -9.78 -20.67 -10.49
CA ARG A 104 -8.47 -20.50 -9.89
C ARG A 104 -8.42 -19.26 -9.00
N VAL A 105 -7.78 -19.37 -7.84
CA VAL A 105 -7.60 -18.25 -6.92
C VAL A 105 -6.44 -17.38 -7.40
N LEU A 106 -6.72 -16.09 -7.58
CA LEU A 106 -5.73 -15.08 -7.96
C LEU A 106 -5.50 -14.14 -6.79
N ARG A 107 -4.25 -13.79 -6.54
CA ARG A 107 -3.88 -12.82 -5.51
C ARG A 107 -3.50 -11.50 -6.16
N MET A 108 -4.06 -10.40 -5.66
CA MET A 108 -3.75 -9.08 -6.17
C MET A 108 -3.78 -8.04 -5.05
N LYS A 109 -3.12 -6.91 -5.28
CA LYS A 109 -3.16 -5.78 -4.36
C LYS A 109 -4.54 -5.14 -4.38
N ARG A 110 -5.09 -4.90 -3.20
CA ARG A 110 -6.36 -4.20 -3.04
C ARG A 110 -6.16 -2.72 -3.28
N ARG A 111 -6.74 -2.20 -4.35
CA ARG A 111 -6.70 -0.77 -4.69
C ARG A 111 -8.10 -0.28 -5.01
N PRO A 112 -8.44 1.00 -4.70
CA PRO A 112 -9.77 1.52 -5.00
C PRO A 112 -10.02 1.57 -6.50
N GLY A 113 -11.28 1.32 -6.89
CA GLY A 113 -11.74 1.42 -8.26
C GLY A 113 -12.03 0.09 -8.92
N GLU A 114 -12.43 0.17 -10.18
CA GLU A 114 -12.74 -0.96 -11.03
C GLU A 114 -11.54 -1.29 -11.92
N ARG A 115 -11.24 -2.57 -12.06
CA ARG A 115 -10.13 -3.04 -12.89
C ARG A 115 -10.54 -4.23 -13.71
N GLN A 116 -10.02 -4.28 -14.94
CA GLN A 116 -10.13 -5.44 -15.80
C GLN A 116 -8.89 -6.31 -15.61
N ILE A 117 -9.13 -7.60 -15.34
CA ILE A 117 -8.07 -8.56 -15.07
C ILE A 117 -8.22 -9.73 -16.05
N GLU A 118 -7.09 -10.22 -16.54
CA GLU A 118 -7.04 -11.42 -17.36
C GLU A 118 -6.42 -12.56 -16.55
N CYS A 119 -7.12 -13.70 -16.49
CA CYS A 119 -6.60 -14.88 -15.81
C CYS A 119 -5.44 -15.49 -16.63
N PRO A 120 -4.24 -15.64 -16.06
CA PRO A 120 -3.11 -16.21 -16.80
C PRO A 120 -3.27 -17.71 -17.10
N ALA A 121 -4.19 -18.40 -16.43
CA ALA A 121 -4.41 -19.82 -16.61
C ALA A 121 -5.38 -20.14 -17.75
N CYS A 122 -6.48 -19.38 -17.86
CA CYS A 122 -7.54 -19.65 -18.85
C CYS A 122 -7.81 -18.48 -19.80
N SER A 123 -7.09 -17.38 -19.67
CA SER A 123 -7.23 -16.16 -20.48
C SER A 123 -8.60 -15.50 -20.41
N THR A 124 -9.42 -15.82 -19.41
CA THR A 124 -10.71 -15.18 -19.22
C THR A 124 -10.50 -13.77 -18.65
N SER A 125 -11.11 -12.78 -19.30
CA SER A 125 -11.10 -11.39 -18.80
C SER A 125 -12.34 -11.14 -17.95
N PHE A 126 -12.16 -10.49 -16.81
CA PHE A 126 -13.25 -10.14 -15.92
C PHE A 126 -12.94 -8.84 -15.16
N LYS A 127 -13.96 -8.20 -14.65
CA LYS A 127 -13.83 -6.95 -13.91
C LYS A 127 -13.94 -7.20 -12.41
N VAL A 128 -13.09 -6.49 -11.66
CA VAL A 128 -13.08 -6.52 -10.20
C VAL A 128 -13.26 -5.10 -9.69
N THR A 129 -14.20 -4.92 -8.77
CA THR A 129 -14.47 -3.63 -8.12
C THR A 129 -14.19 -3.73 -6.62
N PHE A 130 -13.43 -2.77 -6.11
CA PHE A 130 -13.13 -2.65 -4.68
C PHE A 130 -13.80 -1.44 -4.05
#